data_741c289826536c889f9143dbba97bf88
#
_entry.id   741c289826536c889f9143dbba97bf88
#
_cell.length_a   1.000
_cell.length_b   1.000
_cell.length_c   1.000
_cell.angle_alpha   90.00
_cell.angle_beta   90.00
_cell.angle_gamma   90.00
#
_symmetry.space_group_name_H-M   'P 1'
#
loop_
_entity.id
_entity.type
_entity.pdbx_description
1 polymer ?
#
loop_
_entity_poly.entity_id
_entity_poly.type
_entity_poly.pdbx_seq_one_letter_code
_entity_poly.pdbx_strand_id
1 'polypeptide(L)'
;ARNTVRDMICTHPEIDFLVSPGDQINEPAEDQSAAKVKLQEMQYAGYLSAKALRSLPEATSIGNHDSMTVGYQNHFNVPNPFTEEANPTTAGHGYFYTYGNALFIMINANNYNAADHEALIKKAIKAHPDTKWRIVVMHQDIYGSGKDHSDSDGILLRTQLTPIYDANKIDVVLQGHDHTYARTYQISGDGKQHADFAEYKVAGQQGQHHNLIDAAMKDADKKSVFESQTLCYTIADMKQGTLYNPKGVFYMSSNSATGSKFYELIPQQQDSI
;
A
#
# COMPACT_ATOMS: atom_id res chain seq x y z
N ALA A 1 -0.84 -16.62 -9.23
CA ALA A 1 -1.46 -15.56 -10.02
C ALA A 1 -2.32 -16.08 -11.18
N ARG A 2 -1.77 -16.86 -12.16
CA ARG A 2 -2.51 -17.30 -13.36
C ARG A 2 -3.85 -17.96 -13.05
N ASN A 3 -3.89 -18.92 -12.15
CA ASN A 3 -5.11 -19.65 -11.81
C ASN A 3 -6.10 -18.72 -11.10
N THR A 4 -5.63 -17.93 -10.14
CA THR A 4 -6.44 -16.98 -9.39
C THR A 4 -7.13 -15.98 -10.32
N VAL A 5 -6.38 -15.34 -11.22
CA VAL A 5 -6.94 -14.36 -12.18
C VAL A 5 -7.94 -15.04 -13.13
N ARG A 6 -7.62 -16.24 -13.63
CA ARG A 6 -8.55 -17.02 -14.46
C ARG A 6 -9.84 -17.34 -13.71
N ASP A 7 -9.72 -17.83 -12.49
CA ASP A 7 -10.86 -18.28 -11.70
C ASP A 7 -11.75 -17.08 -11.31
N MET A 8 -11.14 -15.92 -10.99
CA MET A 8 -11.87 -14.66 -10.78
C MET A 8 -12.71 -14.28 -12.00
N ILE A 9 -12.11 -14.27 -13.19
CA ILE A 9 -12.82 -13.89 -14.43
C ILE A 9 -13.90 -14.91 -14.80
N CYS A 10 -13.65 -16.20 -14.56
CA CYS A 10 -14.66 -17.22 -14.79
C CYS A 10 -15.85 -17.09 -13.83
N THR A 11 -15.59 -16.67 -12.59
CA THR A 11 -16.65 -16.51 -11.56
C THR A 11 -17.36 -15.16 -11.69
N HIS A 12 -16.63 -14.13 -12.09
CA HIS A 12 -17.06 -12.74 -12.19
C HIS A 12 -16.69 -12.16 -13.57
N PRO A 13 -17.39 -12.54 -14.64
CA PRO A 13 -17.09 -12.07 -15.99
C PRO A 13 -17.39 -10.57 -16.20
N GLU A 14 -18.08 -9.95 -15.25
CA GLU A 14 -18.39 -8.52 -15.23
C GLU A 14 -17.25 -7.63 -14.71
N ILE A 15 -16.09 -8.19 -14.36
CA ILE A 15 -14.93 -7.42 -13.89
C ILE A 15 -14.40 -6.53 -15.02
N ASP A 16 -14.30 -5.24 -14.75
CA ASP A 16 -13.79 -4.25 -15.70
C ASP A 16 -12.27 -4.09 -15.64
N PHE A 17 -11.67 -4.21 -14.45
CA PHE A 17 -10.22 -4.13 -14.25
C PHE A 17 -9.78 -4.77 -12.94
N LEU A 18 -8.48 -4.97 -12.79
CA LEU A 18 -7.84 -5.44 -11.56
C LEU A 18 -7.10 -4.29 -10.86
N VAL A 19 -7.02 -4.38 -9.54
CA VAL A 19 -6.15 -3.54 -8.72
C VAL A 19 -5.16 -4.44 -7.98
N SER A 20 -3.87 -4.17 -8.14
CA SER A 20 -2.80 -4.88 -7.45
C SER A 20 -2.06 -3.90 -6.53
N PRO A 21 -2.08 -4.13 -5.21
CA PRO A 21 -1.45 -3.21 -4.26
C PRO A 21 0.07 -3.39 -4.14
N GLY A 22 0.74 -3.99 -5.11
CA GLY A 22 2.20 -4.13 -5.13
C GLY A 22 2.71 -5.56 -5.07
N ASP A 23 4.04 -5.70 -5.06
CA ASP A 23 4.76 -6.98 -5.06
C ASP A 23 4.33 -7.90 -6.22
N GLN A 24 4.39 -7.37 -7.44
CA GLN A 24 4.16 -8.15 -8.65
C GLN A 24 5.24 -9.23 -8.84
N ILE A 25 6.38 -9.02 -8.21
CA ILE A 25 7.53 -9.94 -8.19
C ILE A 25 8.00 -10.19 -6.76
N ASN A 26 8.86 -11.21 -6.58
CA ASN A 26 9.44 -11.56 -5.27
C ASN A 26 10.94 -11.22 -5.15
N GLU A 27 11.66 -10.99 -6.25
CA GLU A 27 13.09 -10.66 -6.20
C GLU A 27 13.28 -9.13 -6.16
N PRO A 28 13.74 -8.55 -5.03
CA PRO A 28 13.93 -7.11 -4.93
C PRO A 28 15.17 -6.61 -5.69
N ALA A 29 16.12 -7.48 -6.00
CA ALA A 29 17.41 -7.15 -6.62
C ALA A 29 18.17 -6.03 -5.87
N GLU A 30 18.20 -6.06 -4.56
CA GLU A 30 18.82 -5.05 -3.68
C GLU A 30 20.26 -4.73 -4.03
N ASP A 31 21.05 -5.74 -4.42
CA ASP A 31 22.44 -5.56 -4.83
C ASP A 31 22.59 -5.14 -6.30
N GLN A 32 21.50 -5.03 -7.02
CA GLN A 32 21.41 -4.67 -8.44
C GLN A 32 22.34 -5.50 -9.35
N SER A 33 22.73 -6.70 -8.91
CA SER A 33 23.54 -7.60 -9.73
C SER A 33 22.78 -8.03 -10.98
N ALA A 34 23.51 -8.22 -12.09
CA ALA A 34 22.91 -8.62 -13.36
C ALA A 34 22.09 -9.92 -13.25
N ALA A 35 22.50 -10.83 -12.36
CA ALA A 35 21.78 -12.08 -12.12
C ALA A 35 20.42 -11.83 -11.46
N LYS A 36 20.35 -10.98 -10.46
CA LYS A 36 19.09 -10.64 -9.76
C LYS A 36 18.16 -9.79 -10.61
N VAL A 37 18.70 -8.81 -11.34
CA VAL A 37 17.91 -8.04 -12.31
C VAL A 37 17.31 -8.95 -13.38
N LYS A 38 18.09 -9.92 -13.89
CA LYS A 38 17.57 -10.93 -14.83
C LYS A 38 16.46 -11.78 -14.20
N LEU A 39 16.59 -12.12 -12.92
CA LEU A 39 15.56 -12.89 -12.21
C LEU A 39 14.28 -12.06 -12.06
N GLN A 40 14.38 -10.75 -11.76
CA GLN A 40 13.23 -9.85 -11.77
C GLN A 40 12.51 -9.86 -13.12
N GLU A 41 13.24 -9.70 -14.22
CA GLU A 41 12.67 -9.72 -15.57
C GLU A 41 11.90 -11.02 -15.85
N MET A 42 12.47 -12.15 -15.42
CA MET A 42 11.79 -13.44 -15.54
C MET A 42 10.50 -13.51 -14.71
N GLN A 43 10.49 -12.88 -13.53
CA GLN A 43 9.32 -12.86 -12.65
C GLN A 43 8.23 -11.92 -13.20
N TYR A 44 8.58 -10.74 -13.72
CA TYR A 44 7.64 -9.86 -14.44
C TYR A 44 7.04 -10.57 -15.67
N ALA A 45 7.86 -11.25 -16.46
CA ALA A 45 7.38 -12.06 -17.58
C ALA A 45 6.43 -13.16 -17.11
N GLY A 46 6.72 -13.79 -15.96
CA GLY A 46 5.85 -14.76 -15.32
C GLY A 46 4.51 -14.19 -14.87
N TYR A 47 4.53 -13.01 -14.24
CA TYR A 47 3.35 -12.29 -13.80
C TYR A 47 2.45 -11.93 -14.99
N LEU A 48 3.00 -11.24 -15.98
CA LEU A 48 2.29 -10.79 -17.17
C LEU A 48 1.88 -11.93 -18.13
N SER A 49 2.33 -13.16 -17.87
CA SER A 49 2.00 -14.32 -18.71
C SER A 49 0.57 -14.84 -18.55
N ALA A 50 -0.20 -14.33 -17.58
CA ALA A 50 -1.60 -14.67 -17.43
C ALA A 50 -2.39 -14.17 -18.66
N LYS A 51 -3.03 -15.09 -19.39
CA LYS A 51 -3.74 -14.75 -20.64
C LYS A 51 -4.83 -13.70 -20.41
N ALA A 52 -5.46 -13.72 -19.24
CA ALA A 52 -6.51 -12.80 -18.87
C ALA A 52 -6.03 -11.33 -18.83
N LEU A 53 -4.79 -11.09 -18.42
CA LEU A 53 -4.20 -9.74 -18.37
C LEU A 53 -3.97 -9.11 -19.77
N ARG A 54 -4.14 -9.90 -20.82
CA ARG A 54 -4.06 -9.34 -22.20
C ARG A 54 -5.26 -8.50 -22.59
N SER A 55 -6.40 -8.69 -21.94
CA SER A 55 -7.66 -8.01 -22.23
C SER A 55 -8.31 -7.37 -21.00
N LEU A 56 -7.77 -7.61 -19.82
CA LEU A 56 -8.23 -7.00 -18.58
C LEU A 56 -7.20 -5.97 -18.12
N PRO A 57 -7.56 -4.68 -18.08
CA PRO A 57 -6.69 -3.64 -17.57
C PRO A 57 -6.31 -3.90 -16.12
N GLU A 58 -5.10 -3.51 -15.73
CA GLU A 58 -4.62 -3.64 -14.39
C GLU A 58 -4.02 -2.32 -13.89
N ALA A 59 -4.41 -1.91 -12.70
CA ALA A 59 -3.83 -0.80 -11.97
C ALA A 59 -2.95 -1.35 -10.84
N THR A 60 -1.64 -1.11 -10.94
CA THR A 60 -0.65 -1.64 -10.01
C THR A 60 -0.07 -0.55 -9.13
N SER A 61 0.21 -0.83 -7.85
CA SER A 61 1.06 -0.03 -6.98
C SER A 61 2.47 -0.62 -6.91
N ILE A 62 3.45 0.15 -6.48
CA ILE A 62 4.83 -0.30 -6.32
C ILE A 62 4.97 -0.97 -4.96
N GLY A 63 5.31 -2.27 -4.94
CA GLY A 63 5.66 -3.00 -3.73
C GLY A 63 7.12 -2.78 -3.33
N ASN A 64 7.50 -3.26 -2.14
CA ASN A 64 8.89 -3.15 -1.70
C ASN A 64 9.84 -4.01 -2.55
N HIS A 65 9.38 -5.16 -3.03
CA HIS A 65 10.12 -6.00 -3.98
C HIS A 65 10.24 -5.38 -5.38
N ASP A 66 9.33 -4.49 -5.77
CA ASP A 66 9.38 -3.77 -7.04
C ASP A 66 10.26 -2.50 -6.99
N SER A 67 10.50 -1.95 -5.80
CA SER A 67 10.94 -0.56 -5.59
C SER A 67 12.41 -0.27 -5.92
N MET A 68 13.26 -1.29 -5.91
CA MET A 68 14.72 -1.15 -5.92
C MET A 68 15.33 -0.91 -7.30
N THR A 69 14.62 -1.22 -8.36
CA THR A 69 15.11 -1.12 -9.73
C THR A 69 14.11 -0.40 -10.64
N VAL A 70 14.51 -0.10 -11.86
CA VAL A 70 13.64 0.44 -12.91
C VAL A 70 12.68 -0.60 -13.50
N GLY A 71 12.74 -1.85 -13.03
CA GLY A 71 11.96 -2.95 -13.58
C GLY A 71 10.47 -2.65 -13.63
N TYR A 72 9.89 -2.12 -12.55
CA TYR A 72 8.47 -1.78 -12.50
C TYR A 72 8.06 -0.79 -13.62
N GLN A 73 8.74 0.37 -13.71
CA GLN A 73 8.38 1.38 -14.72
C GLN A 73 8.64 0.92 -16.18
N ASN A 74 9.46 -0.10 -16.38
CA ASN A 74 9.66 -0.71 -17.70
C ASN A 74 8.51 -1.64 -18.11
N HIS A 75 7.74 -2.16 -17.13
CA HIS A 75 6.66 -3.11 -17.38
C HIS A 75 5.25 -2.51 -17.25
N PHE A 76 5.10 -1.43 -16.49
CA PHE A 76 3.81 -0.81 -16.22
C PHE A 76 3.78 0.64 -16.69
N ASN A 77 2.88 0.94 -17.62
CA ASN A 77 2.63 2.29 -18.10
C ASN A 77 1.47 2.91 -17.31
N VAL A 78 1.79 3.75 -16.35
CA VAL A 78 0.81 4.34 -15.44
C VAL A 78 0.31 5.71 -15.95
N PRO A 79 -1.00 6.02 -15.80
CA PRO A 79 -1.54 7.33 -16.17
C PRO A 79 -1.21 8.39 -15.10
N ASN A 80 -1.07 9.64 -15.52
CA ASN A 80 -0.89 10.78 -14.61
C ASN A 80 0.15 10.58 -13.49
N PRO A 81 1.39 10.16 -13.81
CA PRO A 81 2.42 9.96 -12.80
C PRO A 81 2.72 11.28 -12.07
N PHE A 82 2.93 11.19 -10.77
CA PHE A 82 3.27 12.35 -9.94
C PHE A 82 4.79 12.57 -9.90
N THR A 83 5.33 13.20 -10.92
CA THR A 83 6.78 13.42 -11.09
C THR A 83 7.35 14.55 -10.22
N GLU A 84 6.53 15.16 -9.35
CA GLU A 84 6.93 16.27 -8.46
C GLU A 84 7.36 15.78 -7.07
N GLU A 85 7.43 14.45 -6.86
CA GLU A 85 7.93 13.85 -5.61
C GLU A 85 9.36 14.31 -5.33
N ALA A 86 9.61 14.71 -4.07
CA ALA A 86 10.95 15.07 -3.61
C ALA A 86 11.86 13.83 -3.44
N ASN A 87 11.26 12.69 -3.13
CA ASN A 87 11.99 11.44 -2.86
C ASN A 87 11.41 10.24 -3.66
N PRO A 88 11.43 10.30 -5.00
CA PRO A 88 10.93 9.20 -5.81
C PRO A 88 11.78 7.94 -5.62
N THR A 89 11.16 6.78 -5.74
CA THR A 89 11.90 5.51 -5.78
C THR A 89 12.48 5.24 -7.18
N THR A 90 13.44 4.32 -7.27
CA THR A 90 13.99 3.90 -8.58
C THR A 90 12.91 3.30 -9.48
N ALA A 91 11.90 2.67 -8.91
CA ALA A 91 10.79 2.06 -9.64
C ALA A 91 9.80 3.08 -10.22
N GLY A 92 9.85 4.34 -9.80
CA GLY A 92 8.97 5.40 -10.31
C GLY A 92 8.10 6.04 -9.23
N HIS A 93 6.97 6.54 -9.66
CA HIS A 93 6.13 7.47 -8.93
C HIS A 93 4.77 6.90 -8.54
N GLY A 94 4.11 7.54 -7.58
CA GLY A 94 2.67 7.42 -7.42
C GLY A 94 1.92 8.03 -8.60
N TYR A 95 0.63 7.68 -8.76
CA TYR A 95 -0.20 8.15 -9.86
C TYR A 95 -1.69 8.13 -9.49
N PHE A 96 -2.55 8.63 -10.36
CA PHE A 96 -3.99 8.59 -10.14
C PHE A 96 -4.77 8.42 -11.43
N TYR A 97 -5.99 7.91 -11.30
CA TYR A 97 -6.96 7.79 -12.40
C TYR A 97 -8.39 7.77 -11.85
N THR A 98 -9.36 7.91 -12.73
CA THR A 98 -10.78 7.78 -12.37
C THR A 98 -11.42 6.60 -13.09
N TYR A 99 -12.36 5.96 -12.41
CA TYR A 99 -13.27 5.00 -13.00
C TYR A 99 -14.68 5.27 -12.48
N GLY A 100 -15.59 5.61 -13.39
CA GLY A 100 -16.93 6.05 -13.02
C GLY A 100 -16.88 7.26 -12.06
N ASN A 101 -17.48 7.13 -10.89
CA ASN A 101 -17.52 8.16 -9.85
C ASN A 101 -16.39 8.01 -8.80
N ALA A 102 -15.43 7.14 -9.03
CA ALA A 102 -14.33 6.87 -8.11
C ALA A 102 -13.01 7.45 -8.63
N LEU A 103 -12.27 8.10 -7.74
CA LEU A 103 -10.89 8.52 -7.92
C LEU A 103 -9.98 7.51 -7.22
N PHE A 104 -9.11 6.88 -7.98
CA PHE A 104 -8.08 5.98 -7.47
C PHE A 104 -6.74 6.72 -7.40
N ILE A 105 -6.10 6.66 -6.25
CA ILE A 105 -4.81 7.33 -5.97
C ILE A 105 -3.82 6.24 -5.55
N MET A 106 -2.87 5.96 -6.42
CA MET A 106 -1.86 4.91 -6.23
C MET A 106 -0.64 5.53 -5.57
N ILE A 107 -0.41 5.20 -4.31
CA ILE A 107 0.71 5.73 -3.52
C ILE A 107 1.88 4.74 -3.58
N ASN A 108 3.08 5.26 -3.84
CA ASN A 108 4.31 4.51 -3.67
C ASN A 108 4.82 4.66 -2.22
N ALA A 109 4.30 3.85 -1.32
CA ALA A 109 4.62 3.94 0.11
C ALA A 109 6.05 3.50 0.49
N ASN A 110 6.87 3.07 -0.50
CA ASN A 110 8.32 2.91 -0.32
C ASN A 110 9.04 4.27 -0.25
N ASN A 111 8.39 5.34 -0.66
CA ASN A 111 8.76 6.71 -0.33
C ASN A 111 8.16 7.06 1.04
N TYR A 112 8.99 7.19 2.07
CA TYR A 112 8.56 7.53 3.43
C TYR A 112 8.35 9.04 3.66
N ASN A 113 8.32 9.84 2.59
CA ASN A 113 8.00 11.26 2.68
C ASN A 113 6.48 11.50 2.57
N ALA A 114 5.83 11.62 3.70
CA ALA A 114 4.38 11.84 3.76
C ALA A 114 3.91 13.10 3.03
N ALA A 115 4.77 14.13 2.92
CA ALA A 115 4.44 15.36 2.19
C ALA A 115 4.28 15.13 0.69
N ASP A 116 5.06 14.22 0.09
CA ASP A 116 4.91 13.84 -1.32
C ASP A 116 3.55 13.17 -1.54
N HIS A 117 3.12 12.29 -0.63
CA HIS A 117 1.83 11.62 -0.70
C HIS A 117 0.67 12.60 -0.54
N GLU A 118 0.78 13.53 0.39
CA GLU A 118 -0.23 14.57 0.56
C GLU A 118 -0.35 15.45 -0.70
N ALA A 119 0.77 15.80 -1.30
CA ALA A 119 0.80 16.59 -2.53
C ALA A 119 0.15 15.83 -3.71
N LEU A 120 0.45 14.54 -3.89
CA LEU A 120 -0.21 13.67 -4.86
C LEU A 120 -1.73 13.62 -4.64
N ILE A 121 -2.18 13.37 -3.40
CA ILE A 121 -3.60 13.29 -3.06
C ILE A 121 -4.31 14.61 -3.40
N LYS A 122 -3.74 15.74 -2.97
CA LYS A 122 -4.30 17.07 -3.26
C LYS A 122 -4.36 17.37 -4.76
N LYS A 123 -3.33 17.00 -5.52
CA LYS A 123 -3.29 17.15 -6.98
C LYS A 123 -4.39 16.31 -7.65
N ALA A 124 -4.53 15.05 -7.26
CA ALA A 124 -5.55 14.15 -7.78
C ALA A 124 -6.97 14.67 -7.51
N ILE A 125 -7.25 15.08 -6.27
CA ILE A 125 -8.56 15.65 -5.88
C ILE A 125 -8.85 16.94 -6.65
N LYS A 126 -7.85 17.81 -6.81
CA LYS A 126 -8.00 19.05 -7.58
C LYS A 126 -8.30 18.78 -9.05
N ALA A 127 -7.71 17.75 -9.63
CA ALA A 127 -7.95 17.35 -11.02
C ALA A 127 -9.35 16.72 -11.21
N HIS A 128 -9.89 16.08 -10.18
CA HIS A 128 -11.17 15.35 -10.24
C HIS A 128 -12.08 15.69 -9.04
N PRO A 129 -12.53 16.95 -8.91
CA PRO A 129 -13.25 17.42 -7.72
C PRO A 129 -14.66 16.80 -7.57
N ASP A 130 -15.26 16.34 -8.67
CA ASP A 130 -16.63 15.84 -8.72
C ASP A 130 -16.77 14.34 -8.43
N THR A 131 -15.66 13.64 -8.17
CA THR A 131 -15.69 12.23 -7.82
C THR A 131 -16.33 12.04 -6.43
N LYS A 132 -17.17 10.99 -6.31
CA LYS A 132 -17.89 10.68 -5.07
C LYS A 132 -17.08 9.83 -4.11
N TRP A 133 -16.19 9.00 -4.65
CA TRP A 133 -15.37 8.06 -3.88
C TRP A 133 -13.90 8.35 -4.10
N ARG A 134 -13.13 8.34 -3.03
CA ARG A 134 -11.68 8.50 -3.04
C ARG A 134 -11.05 7.25 -2.47
N ILE A 135 -10.34 6.51 -3.31
CA ILE A 135 -9.74 5.22 -2.98
C ILE A 135 -8.23 5.37 -3.09
N VAL A 136 -7.54 5.15 -1.99
CA VAL A 136 -6.08 5.04 -1.98
C VAL A 136 -5.70 3.58 -2.15
N VAL A 137 -4.67 3.33 -2.94
CA VAL A 137 -4.04 2.02 -3.07
C VAL A 137 -2.56 2.17 -2.74
N MET A 138 -2.06 1.37 -1.83
CA MET A 138 -0.68 1.38 -1.39
C MET A 138 -0.19 -0.03 -1.07
N HIS A 139 1.12 -0.21 -1.05
CA HIS A 139 1.63 -1.56 -0.77
C HIS A 139 1.68 -1.86 0.72
N GLN A 140 2.40 -1.04 1.49
CA GLN A 140 2.58 -1.29 2.91
C GLN A 140 1.23 -1.26 3.65
N ASP A 141 1.07 -2.21 4.54
CA ASP A 141 -0.12 -2.40 5.34
C ASP A 141 -0.03 -1.56 6.62
N ILE A 142 -0.80 -0.47 6.70
CA ILE A 142 -0.80 0.41 7.87
C ILE A 142 -1.83 0.02 8.93
N TYR A 143 -2.85 -0.75 8.54
CA TYR A 143 -3.83 -1.37 9.42
C TYR A 143 -4.03 -2.82 8.99
N GLY A 144 -3.05 -3.64 9.24
CA GLY A 144 -3.08 -5.06 8.96
C GLY A 144 -2.98 -5.90 10.24
N SER A 145 -2.72 -7.17 10.04
CA SER A 145 -2.64 -8.13 11.13
C SER A 145 -1.39 -9.01 11.08
N GLY A 146 -0.49 -8.76 10.13
CA GLY A 146 0.73 -9.54 9.98
C GLY A 146 1.86 -9.02 10.86
N LYS A 147 2.52 -9.94 11.56
CA LYS A 147 3.69 -9.66 12.36
C LYS A 147 4.89 -9.27 11.46
N ASP A 148 5.77 -8.44 12.00
CA ASP A 148 6.98 -7.92 11.35
C ASP A 148 6.71 -6.92 10.19
N HIS A 149 5.45 -6.53 9.98
CA HIS A 149 5.02 -5.53 9.01
C HIS A 149 4.09 -4.50 9.66
N SER A 150 2.85 -4.89 9.98
CA SER A 150 1.88 -3.98 10.58
C SER A 150 2.27 -3.49 11.99
N ASP A 151 3.16 -4.19 12.69
CA ASP A 151 3.75 -3.80 13.98
C ASP A 151 5.12 -3.14 13.87
N SER A 152 5.60 -2.85 12.68
CA SER A 152 6.89 -2.20 12.42
C SER A 152 6.73 -1.00 11.48
N ASP A 153 7.09 -1.11 10.21
CA ASP A 153 6.97 -0.02 9.23
C ASP A 153 5.52 0.45 9.02
N GLY A 154 4.55 -0.45 9.20
CA GLY A 154 3.14 -0.11 9.23
C GLY A 154 2.79 0.94 10.27
N ILE A 155 3.37 0.88 11.49
CA ILE A 155 3.14 1.90 12.54
C ILE A 155 3.68 3.26 12.10
N LEU A 156 4.89 3.29 11.56
CA LEU A 156 5.50 4.54 11.08
C LEU A 156 4.64 5.21 10.01
N LEU A 157 4.23 4.47 9.00
CA LEU A 157 3.38 4.98 7.93
C LEU A 157 1.98 5.35 8.43
N ARG A 158 1.43 4.59 9.37
CA ARG A 158 0.12 4.84 9.99
C ARG A 158 0.06 6.21 10.65
N THR A 159 1.04 6.53 11.49
CA THR A 159 1.09 7.82 12.20
C THR A 159 1.16 9.02 11.25
N GLN A 160 1.71 8.84 10.07
CA GLN A 160 1.89 9.89 9.07
C GLN A 160 0.72 10.01 8.09
N LEU A 161 0.20 8.88 7.62
CA LEU A 161 -0.76 8.85 6.52
C LEU A 161 -2.22 8.96 6.99
N THR A 162 -2.55 8.39 8.15
CA THR A 162 -3.94 8.44 8.67
C THR A 162 -4.47 9.88 8.77
N PRO A 163 -3.72 10.87 9.33
CA PRO A 163 -4.19 12.26 9.37
C PRO A 163 -4.37 12.87 7.98
N ILE A 164 -3.53 12.51 7.02
CA ILE A 164 -3.63 12.97 5.64
C ILE A 164 -4.89 12.41 4.97
N TYR A 165 -5.19 11.13 5.20
CA TYR A 165 -6.39 10.49 4.65
C TYR A 165 -7.67 11.10 5.20
N ASP A 166 -7.73 11.35 6.52
CA ASP A 166 -8.87 12.01 7.15
C ASP A 166 -9.06 13.43 6.61
N ALA A 167 -8.01 14.23 6.56
CA ALA A 167 -8.06 15.61 6.09
C ALA A 167 -8.52 15.72 4.63
N ASN A 168 -8.18 14.70 3.81
CA ASN A 168 -8.53 14.65 2.39
C ASN A 168 -9.79 13.82 2.10
N LYS A 169 -10.50 13.34 3.13
CA LYS A 169 -11.73 12.56 3.02
C LYS A 169 -11.55 11.36 2.09
N ILE A 170 -10.54 10.55 2.36
CA ILE A 170 -10.38 9.26 1.73
C ILE A 170 -11.44 8.31 2.30
N ASP A 171 -12.07 7.51 1.44
CA ASP A 171 -13.13 6.58 1.84
C ASP A 171 -12.59 5.18 2.09
N VAL A 172 -11.65 4.74 1.22
CA VAL A 172 -11.12 3.38 1.23
C VAL A 172 -9.61 3.39 1.01
N VAL A 173 -8.90 2.54 1.75
CA VAL A 173 -7.49 2.25 1.52
C VAL A 173 -7.33 0.75 1.26
N LEU A 174 -6.85 0.39 0.07
CA LEU A 174 -6.49 -0.98 -0.29
C LEU A 174 -4.99 -1.18 -0.09
N GLN A 175 -4.64 -2.23 0.65
CA GLN A 175 -3.28 -2.50 1.11
C GLN A 175 -2.84 -3.91 0.70
N GLY A 176 -1.55 -4.15 0.75
CA GLY A 176 -0.90 -5.45 0.51
C GLY A 176 0.10 -5.79 1.61
N HIS A 177 1.28 -6.26 1.24
CA HIS A 177 2.46 -6.50 2.09
C HIS A 177 2.28 -7.58 3.16
N ASP A 178 1.30 -7.45 4.02
CA ASP A 178 0.88 -8.49 4.94
C ASP A 178 0.26 -9.65 4.18
N HIS A 179 0.87 -10.81 4.20
CA HIS A 179 0.28 -11.98 3.57
C HIS A 179 -0.86 -12.57 4.43
N THR A 180 -1.70 -11.69 4.96
CA THR A 180 -2.88 -12.00 5.75
C THR A 180 -4.09 -11.27 5.19
N TYR A 181 -5.30 -11.74 5.54
CA TYR A 181 -6.50 -10.99 5.27
C TYR A 181 -6.86 -10.17 6.51
N ALA A 182 -6.98 -8.87 6.34
CA ALA A 182 -7.43 -7.96 7.38
C ALA A 182 -8.36 -6.90 6.80
N ARG A 183 -9.29 -6.44 7.62
CA ARG A 183 -10.14 -5.27 7.33
C ARG A 183 -10.53 -4.59 8.61
N THR A 184 -10.68 -3.29 8.56
CA THR A 184 -11.11 -2.49 9.72
C THR A 184 -12.62 -2.23 9.71
N TYR A 185 -13.15 -1.72 10.82
CA TYR A 185 -14.33 -0.85 10.78
C TYR A 185 -13.97 0.46 10.06
N GLN A 186 -14.92 1.39 9.94
CA GLN A 186 -14.59 2.74 9.56
C GLN A 186 -13.87 3.40 10.73
N ILE A 187 -12.64 3.83 10.51
CA ILE A 187 -11.79 4.44 11.52
C ILE A 187 -11.33 5.83 11.08
N SER A 188 -11.03 6.67 12.04
CA SER A 188 -10.43 7.99 11.84
C SER A 188 -9.25 8.13 12.78
N GLY A 189 -8.33 9.04 12.49
CA GLY A 189 -7.27 9.41 13.42
C GLY A 189 -7.86 9.86 14.76
N ASP A 190 -7.12 9.64 15.84
CA ASP A 190 -7.55 9.97 17.20
C ASP A 190 -7.39 11.47 17.55
N GLY A 191 -6.97 12.28 16.59
CA GLY A 191 -6.75 13.72 16.73
C GLY A 191 -5.55 14.12 17.58
N LYS A 192 -4.73 13.16 18.01
CA LYS A 192 -3.52 13.43 18.78
C LYS A 192 -2.31 13.57 17.86
N GLN A 193 -1.28 14.20 18.39
CA GLN A 193 0.03 14.21 17.74
C GLN A 193 0.76 12.91 18.10
N HIS A 194 1.19 12.17 17.08
CA HIS A 194 1.98 10.95 17.21
C HIS A 194 3.44 11.22 16.85
N ALA A 195 4.31 10.26 17.17
CA ALA A 195 5.71 10.32 16.79
C ALA A 195 5.84 10.38 15.26
N ASP A 196 6.71 11.24 14.76
CA ASP A 196 6.90 11.39 13.31
C ASP A 196 7.99 10.45 12.74
N PHE A 197 8.75 9.79 13.62
CA PHE A 197 9.82 8.86 13.28
C PHE A 197 10.81 9.41 12.23
N ALA A 198 11.17 10.71 12.36
CA ALA A 198 11.99 11.43 11.38
C ALA A 198 13.32 10.74 11.05
N GLU A 199 13.92 10.06 12.01
CA GLU A 199 15.16 9.31 11.85
C GLU A 199 15.09 8.13 10.88
N TYR A 200 13.87 7.65 10.59
CA TYR A 200 13.63 6.57 9.61
C TYR A 200 13.27 7.07 8.23
N LYS A 201 13.08 8.39 8.06
CA LYS A 201 12.72 9.03 6.78
C LYS A 201 13.96 9.41 5.99
N VAL A 202 14.81 8.46 5.66
CA VAL A 202 16.08 8.75 4.97
C VAL A 202 15.86 8.82 3.47
N ALA A 203 15.97 10.03 2.89
CA ALA A 203 15.80 10.26 1.47
C ALA A 203 16.80 9.45 0.63
N GLY A 204 16.36 8.88 -0.47
CA GLY A 204 17.19 8.18 -1.46
C GLY A 204 17.78 6.84 -1.00
N GLN A 205 17.46 6.36 0.19
CA GLN A 205 17.98 5.11 0.74
C GLN A 205 16.89 4.04 0.77
N GLN A 206 16.35 3.71 -0.38
CA GLN A 206 15.33 2.69 -0.53
C GLN A 206 15.84 1.33 -0.03
N GLY A 207 14.96 0.56 0.61
CA GLY A 207 15.31 -0.72 1.25
C GLY A 207 16.02 -0.58 2.59
N GLN A 208 16.64 0.56 2.89
CA GLN A 208 17.29 0.77 4.18
C GLN A 208 16.29 1.13 5.27
N HIS A 209 15.15 1.71 4.93
CA HIS A 209 14.08 2.00 5.91
C HIS A 209 13.65 0.74 6.65
N HIS A 210 13.36 -0.32 5.92
CA HIS A 210 12.97 -1.60 6.51
C HIS A 210 14.07 -2.14 7.45
N ASN A 211 15.33 -2.14 7.00
CA ASN A 211 16.45 -2.59 7.81
C ASN A 211 16.66 -1.74 9.08
N LEU A 212 16.46 -0.43 9.01
CA LEU A 212 16.55 0.47 10.16
C LEU A 212 15.42 0.21 11.17
N ILE A 213 14.22 -0.01 10.68
CA ILE A 213 13.05 -0.33 11.51
C ILE A 213 13.24 -1.70 12.16
N ASP A 214 13.67 -2.71 11.43
CA ASP A 214 13.98 -4.05 11.97
C ASP A 214 15.06 -3.99 13.06
N ALA A 215 16.07 -3.16 12.88
CA ALA A 215 17.08 -2.95 13.92
C ALA A 215 16.51 -2.26 15.15
N ALA A 216 15.61 -1.28 14.97
CA ALA A 216 14.93 -0.61 16.06
C ALA A 216 14.00 -1.55 16.83
N MET A 217 13.30 -2.46 16.16
CA MET A 217 12.42 -3.44 16.81
C MET A 217 13.17 -4.48 17.67
N LYS A 218 14.50 -4.59 17.51
CA LYS A 218 15.36 -5.41 18.36
C LYS A 218 15.87 -4.68 19.60
N ASP A 219 15.73 -3.35 19.65
CA ASP A 219 16.07 -2.49 20.79
C ASP A 219 14.81 -2.27 21.64
N ALA A 220 14.87 -2.63 22.93
CA ALA A 220 13.68 -2.60 23.80
C ALA A 220 13.08 -1.19 23.97
N ASP A 221 13.93 -0.15 24.06
CA ASP A 221 13.46 1.22 24.25
C ASP A 221 12.80 1.76 22.98
N LYS A 222 13.42 1.52 21.83
CA LYS A 222 12.87 1.93 20.53
C LYS A 222 11.60 1.16 20.20
N LYS A 223 11.58 -0.14 20.42
CA LYS A 223 10.39 -0.98 20.27
C LYS A 223 9.23 -0.44 21.10
N SER A 224 9.47 -0.06 22.36
CA SER A 224 8.46 0.54 23.22
C SER A 224 7.85 1.82 22.65
N VAL A 225 8.65 2.64 21.95
CA VAL A 225 8.13 3.83 21.24
C VAL A 225 7.19 3.43 20.11
N PHE A 226 7.55 2.47 19.26
CA PHE A 226 6.67 1.96 18.22
C PHE A 226 5.37 1.40 18.80
N GLU A 227 5.45 0.54 19.80
CA GLU A 227 4.28 -0.06 20.44
C GLU A 227 3.35 1.00 21.04
N SER A 228 3.88 2.10 21.60
CA SER A 228 3.09 3.20 22.14
C SER A 228 2.29 3.95 21.07
N GLN A 229 2.65 3.86 19.80
CA GLN A 229 1.99 4.49 18.66
C GLN A 229 1.05 3.55 17.89
N THR A 230 0.89 2.30 18.34
CA THR A 230 0.03 1.31 17.67
C THR A 230 -1.41 1.80 17.55
N LEU A 231 -1.96 2.40 18.62
CA LEU A 231 -3.32 2.93 18.66
C LEU A 231 -3.33 4.44 18.38
N CYS A 232 -3.43 4.81 17.12
CA CYS A 232 -3.51 6.21 16.68
C CYS A 232 -4.84 6.54 15.98
N TYR A 233 -5.88 5.77 16.24
CA TYR A 233 -7.20 5.90 15.61
C TYR A 233 -8.34 5.78 16.62
N THR A 234 -9.52 6.18 16.15
CA THR A 234 -10.81 5.93 16.81
C THR A 234 -11.76 5.26 15.83
N ILE A 235 -12.65 4.42 16.33
CA ILE A 235 -13.69 3.79 15.51
C ILE A 235 -14.78 4.85 15.25
N ALA A 236 -14.96 5.20 13.99
CA ALA A 236 -15.95 6.20 13.56
C ALA A 236 -17.34 5.59 13.34
N ASP A 237 -17.40 4.35 12.84
CA ASP A 237 -18.64 3.59 12.64
C ASP A 237 -18.36 2.09 12.77
N MET A 238 -19.18 1.39 13.58
CA MET A 238 -19.11 -0.06 13.79
C MET A 238 -20.23 -0.82 13.06
N LYS A 239 -21.03 -0.14 12.26
CA LYS A 239 -22.15 -0.76 11.57
C LYS A 239 -21.66 -1.81 10.57
N GLN A 240 -22.31 -2.96 10.58
CA GLN A 240 -22.05 -4.05 9.64
C GLN A 240 -23.05 -4.03 8.48
N GLY A 241 -22.65 -4.65 7.38
CA GLY A 241 -23.48 -4.75 6.18
C GLY A 241 -23.29 -3.54 5.25
N THR A 242 -24.37 -3.08 4.63
CA THR A 242 -24.31 -1.92 3.72
C THR A 242 -24.25 -0.62 4.48
N LEU A 243 -23.23 0.17 4.18
CA LEU A 243 -23.03 1.51 4.74
C LEU A 243 -23.44 2.58 3.72
N TYR A 244 -24.17 3.58 4.18
CA TYR A 244 -24.55 4.73 3.36
C TYR A 244 -23.87 5.99 3.88
N ASN A 245 -23.01 6.61 3.05
CA ASN A 245 -22.23 7.79 3.41
C ASN A 245 -21.46 7.61 4.74
N PRO A 246 -20.64 6.56 4.87
CA PRO A 246 -19.94 6.28 6.12
C PRO A 246 -19.00 7.43 6.50
N LYS A 247 -18.76 7.57 7.79
CA LYS A 247 -17.70 8.44 8.31
C LYS A 247 -16.46 7.58 8.55
N GLY A 248 -15.28 8.20 8.41
CA GLY A 248 -14.01 7.53 8.57
C GLY A 248 -13.59 6.77 7.32
N VAL A 249 -12.48 6.09 7.41
CA VAL A 249 -11.79 5.39 6.33
C VAL A 249 -11.87 3.89 6.55
N PHE A 250 -12.13 3.14 5.51
CA PHE A 250 -12.09 1.67 5.52
C PHE A 250 -10.74 1.20 4.97
N TYR A 251 -10.02 0.37 5.74
CA TYR A 251 -8.75 -0.22 5.33
C TYR A 251 -8.93 -1.72 5.11
N MET A 252 -8.30 -2.23 4.05
CA MET A 252 -8.43 -3.64 3.69
C MET A 252 -7.14 -4.18 3.06
N SER A 253 -6.68 -5.31 3.56
CA SER A 253 -5.64 -6.17 2.98
C SER A 253 -6.24 -7.48 2.53
N SER A 254 -5.99 -7.87 1.28
CA SER A 254 -6.65 -9.02 0.65
C SER A 254 -5.80 -10.29 0.64
N ASN A 255 -4.66 -10.33 1.35
CA ASN A 255 -3.69 -11.40 1.28
C ASN A 255 -2.99 -11.50 -0.10
N SER A 256 -2.23 -12.56 -0.31
CA SER A 256 -1.50 -12.82 -1.56
C SER A 256 -2.34 -13.62 -2.56
N ALA A 257 -2.39 -13.18 -3.79
CA ALA A 257 -3.04 -13.91 -4.88
C ALA A 257 -2.36 -15.27 -5.22
N THR A 258 -1.16 -15.51 -4.73
CA THR A 258 -0.38 -16.73 -5.00
C THR A 258 -0.28 -17.68 -3.82
N GLY A 259 -0.59 -17.23 -2.61
CA GLY A 259 -0.46 -18.02 -1.38
C GLY A 259 0.99 -18.40 -1.04
N SER A 260 1.95 -17.53 -1.37
CA SER A 260 3.38 -17.87 -1.30
C SER A 260 3.98 -17.87 0.11
N LYS A 261 3.45 -17.05 1.02
CA LYS A 261 3.90 -16.91 2.41
C LYS A 261 2.69 -16.68 3.32
N PHE A 262 2.84 -17.04 4.60
CA PHE A 262 1.90 -16.71 5.66
C PHE A 262 2.69 -16.11 6.80
N TYR A 263 2.17 -15.02 7.38
CA TYR A 263 2.74 -14.40 8.57
C TYR A 263 1.98 -14.80 9.82
N GLU A 264 2.66 -14.76 10.97
CA GLU A 264 2.00 -14.82 12.26
C GLU A 264 1.10 -13.60 12.43
N LEU A 265 -0.03 -13.78 13.10
CA LEU A 265 -0.93 -12.68 13.39
C LEU A 265 -0.48 -11.92 14.64
N ILE A 266 -0.71 -10.63 14.66
CA ILE A 266 -0.49 -9.77 15.82
C ILE A 266 -1.74 -9.83 16.70
N PRO A 267 -1.67 -10.44 17.90
CA PRO A 267 -2.87 -10.65 18.74
C PRO A 267 -3.57 -9.35 19.14
N GLN A 268 -2.80 -8.29 19.33
CA GLN A 268 -3.31 -7.00 19.82
C GLN A 268 -4.19 -6.26 18.82
N GLN A 269 -4.09 -6.58 17.54
CA GLN A 269 -4.90 -5.94 16.51
C GLN A 269 -6.20 -6.70 16.23
N GLN A 270 -6.31 -7.94 16.68
CA GLN A 270 -7.51 -8.75 16.45
C GLN A 270 -8.75 -8.23 17.18
N ASP A 271 -8.57 -7.57 18.32
CA ASP A 271 -9.66 -7.10 19.17
C ASP A 271 -10.03 -5.63 18.96
N SER A 272 -9.25 -4.88 18.19
CA SER A 272 -9.37 -3.43 18.09
C SER A 272 -9.65 -2.91 16.67
N ILE A 273 -9.56 -3.76 15.67
CA ILE A 273 -9.83 -3.45 14.27
C ILE A 273 -10.92 -4.38 13.72
#